data_df8a607e4deb767fa16e13d683ab698c
#
_entry.id   df8a607e4deb767fa16e13d683ab698c
#
_cell.length_a   1.000
_cell.length_b   1.000
_cell.length_c   1.000
_cell.angle_alpha   90.00
_cell.angle_beta   90.00
_cell.angle_gamma   90.00
#
_symmetry.space_group_name_H-M   'P 1'
#
loop_
_entity.id
_entity.type
_entity.pdbx_description
1 polymer ?
#
loop_
_entity_poly.entity_id
_entity_poly.type
_entity_poly.pdbx_seq_one_letter_code
_entity_poly.pdbx_strand_id
1 'polypeptide(L)'
;QRLGWLAPTATPAPANSTKYWLALATAASILLAVVMLRPMLYTAAPQEIAVIQSSDAKAWWLVSKAQNRLQVKATATVTDDAQHDYELWMLPANGQAPISLGLLPQQGERLLEWPAAADGIAIAALAVSLEPVGGSITGAPSGPVLFTAEIVTL
;
A
#
# COMPACT_ATOMS: atom_id res chain seq x y z
N GLN A 1 -44.89 18.83 78.69
CA GLN A 1 -44.80 18.18 77.34
C GLN A 1 -43.86 18.97 76.49
N ARG A 2 -42.63 18.40 76.13
CA ARG A 2 -41.68 19.01 75.20
C ARG A 2 -41.89 18.31 73.87
N LEU A 3 -42.43 19.04 72.91
CA LEU A 3 -42.50 18.63 71.52
C LEU A 3 -41.10 18.72 70.94
N GLY A 4 -40.48 17.55 70.68
CA GLY A 4 -39.19 17.46 69.98
C GLY A 4 -39.36 17.80 68.49
N TRP A 5 -38.71 18.86 68.10
CA TRP A 5 -38.57 19.17 66.64
C TRP A 5 -37.61 18.18 66.02
N LEU A 6 -38.11 17.30 65.15
CA LEU A 6 -37.28 16.49 64.29
C LEU A 6 -36.65 17.40 63.21
N ALA A 7 -35.35 17.56 63.31
CA ALA A 7 -34.63 18.28 62.28
C ALA A 7 -34.80 17.55 60.90
N PRO A 8 -35.04 18.27 59.81
CA PRO A 8 -35.14 17.65 58.51
C PRO A 8 -33.77 16.99 58.12
N THR A 9 -33.80 15.72 57.84
CA THR A 9 -32.64 15.00 57.28
C THR A 9 -32.28 15.63 55.95
N ALA A 10 -31.09 16.22 55.87
CA ALA A 10 -30.57 16.76 54.61
C ALA A 10 -30.43 15.63 53.57
N THR A 11 -31.17 15.73 52.50
CA THR A 11 -31.02 14.86 51.33
C THR A 11 -29.63 15.10 50.74
N PRO A 12 -28.79 14.06 50.54
CA PRO A 12 -27.50 14.26 49.92
C PRO A 12 -27.71 14.80 48.51
N ALA A 13 -26.99 15.88 48.17
CA ALA A 13 -27.00 16.45 46.84
C ALA A 13 -26.57 15.39 45.81
N PRO A 14 -27.20 15.33 44.63
CA PRO A 14 -26.81 14.36 43.60
C PRO A 14 -25.35 14.58 43.23
N ALA A 15 -24.54 13.57 43.43
CA ALA A 15 -23.15 13.60 43.02
C ALA A 15 -23.09 13.95 41.52
N ASN A 16 -22.19 14.86 41.14
CA ASN A 16 -22.01 15.39 39.78
C ASN A 16 -21.63 14.26 38.78
N SER A 17 -22.53 13.33 38.54
CA SER A 17 -22.35 12.20 37.63
C SER A 17 -22.14 12.67 36.16
N THR A 18 -22.73 13.80 35.80
CA THR A 18 -22.59 14.40 34.47
C THR A 18 -21.14 14.68 34.07
N LYS A 19 -20.26 15.05 34.99
CA LYS A 19 -18.85 15.28 34.71
C LYS A 19 -18.10 13.97 34.34
N TYR A 20 -18.46 12.87 34.97
CA TYR A 20 -17.89 11.56 34.68
C TYR A 20 -18.37 11.02 33.31
N TRP A 21 -19.64 11.25 32.96
CA TRP A 21 -20.18 10.87 31.65
C TRP A 21 -19.57 11.67 30.52
N LEU A 22 -19.33 12.98 30.72
CA LEU A 22 -18.63 13.82 29.75
C LEU A 22 -17.17 13.36 29.54
N ALA A 23 -16.44 13.06 30.63
CA ALA A 23 -15.09 12.57 30.57
C ALA A 23 -15.02 11.20 29.87
N LEU A 24 -15.97 10.30 30.11
CA LEU A 24 -16.05 9.00 29.48
C LEU A 24 -16.35 9.14 27.96
N ALA A 25 -17.26 10.04 27.59
CA ALA A 25 -17.60 10.30 26.19
C ALA A 25 -16.41 10.86 25.40
N THR A 26 -15.64 11.78 25.99
CA THR A 26 -14.43 12.34 25.35
C THR A 26 -13.35 11.27 25.19
N ALA A 27 -13.11 10.44 26.19
CA ALA A 27 -12.16 9.33 26.12
C ALA A 27 -12.55 8.32 25.03
N ALA A 28 -13.84 7.96 24.94
CA ALA A 28 -14.36 7.06 23.91
C ALA A 28 -14.21 7.65 22.50
N SER A 29 -14.44 8.96 22.34
CA SER A 29 -14.28 9.65 21.05
C SER A 29 -12.82 9.69 20.60
N ILE A 30 -11.88 9.93 21.51
CA ILE A 30 -10.44 9.90 21.22
C ILE A 30 -10.00 8.48 20.84
N LEU A 31 -10.46 7.48 21.58
CA LEU A 31 -10.15 6.09 21.28
C LEU A 31 -10.68 5.69 19.89
N LEU A 32 -11.91 6.07 19.58
CA LEU A 32 -12.51 5.82 18.27
C LEU A 32 -11.74 6.53 17.16
N ALA A 33 -11.34 7.78 17.36
CA ALA A 33 -10.51 8.52 16.42
C ALA A 33 -9.15 7.82 16.19
N VAL A 34 -8.48 7.38 17.25
CA VAL A 34 -7.22 6.64 17.16
C VAL A 34 -7.40 5.33 16.41
N VAL A 35 -8.47 4.58 16.65
CA VAL A 35 -8.76 3.32 15.95
C VAL A 35 -9.08 3.58 14.48
N MET A 36 -9.83 4.64 14.16
CA MET A 36 -10.17 5.02 12.79
C MET A 36 -8.97 5.56 12.00
N LEU A 37 -8.01 6.21 12.66
CA LEU A 37 -6.79 6.69 12.01
C LEU A 37 -5.70 5.61 11.87
N ARG A 38 -5.77 4.51 12.62
CA ARG A 38 -4.77 3.43 12.55
C ARG A 38 -4.50 2.93 11.12
N PRO A 39 -5.50 2.58 10.29
CA PRO A 39 -5.22 2.11 8.93
C PRO A 39 -4.54 3.16 8.04
N MET A 40 -4.64 4.43 8.39
CA MET A 40 -3.97 5.52 7.67
C MET A 40 -2.48 5.67 8.05
N LEU A 41 -2.11 5.19 9.26
CA LEU A 41 -0.76 5.31 9.81
C LEU A 41 0.08 4.03 9.62
N TYR A 42 -0.55 2.89 9.37
CA TYR A 42 0.14 1.62 9.14
C TYR A 42 0.14 1.29 7.66
N THR A 43 1.26 1.52 7.00
CA THR A 43 1.53 0.93 5.69
C THR A 43 1.63 -0.59 5.89
N ALA A 44 0.83 -1.36 5.15
CA ALA A 44 0.95 -2.82 5.19
C ALA A 44 2.39 -3.21 4.85
N ALA A 45 2.96 -4.13 5.61
CA ALA A 45 4.27 -4.67 5.27
C ALA A 45 4.22 -5.29 3.86
N PRO A 46 5.25 -5.12 3.04
CA PRO A 46 5.31 -5.74 1.74
C PRO A 46 5.31 -7.26 1.91
N GLN A 47 4.49 -7.96 1.12
CA GLN A 47 4.37 -9.42 1.15
C GLN A 47 5.27 -10.07 0.12
N GLU A 48 5.64 -9.32 -0.91
CA GLU A 48 6.48 -9.78 -2.02
C GLU A 48 7.44 -8.67 -2.39
N ILE A 49 8.69 -9.04 -2.65
CA ILE A 49 9.74 -8.11 -3.07
C ILE A 49 10.42 -8.69 -4.31
N ALA A 50 10.66 -7.84 -5.29
CA ALA A 50 11.50 -8.16 -6.44
C ALA A 50 12.54 -7.06 -6.64
N VAL A 51 13.74 -7.46 -6.98
CA VAL A 51 14.81 -6.54 -7.41
C VAL A 51 15.03 -6.77 -8.90
N ILE A 52 14.72 -5.76 -9.69
CA ILE A 52 14.98 -5.80 -11.12
C ILE A 52 16.41 -5.31 -11.34
N GLN A 53 17.24 -6.20 -11.83
CA GLN A 53 18.67 -5.94 -11.99
C GLN A 53 19.15 -6.35 -13.39
N SER A 54 20.20 -5.71 -13.84
CA SER A 54 20.88 -6.04 -15.06
C SER A 54 21.79 -7.26 -14.90
N SER A 55 22.31 -7.79 -16.00
CA SER A 55 23.21 -8.95 -16.02
C SER A 55 24.52 -8.73 -15.24
N ASP A 56 24.92 -7.48 -15.01
CA ASP A 56 26.06 -7.07 -14.17
C ASP A 56 25.67 -6.81 -12.71
N ALA A 57 24.50 -7.32 -12.27
CA ALA A 57 23.95 -7.25 -10.93
C ALA A 57 23.71 -5.83 -10.41
N LYS A 58 23.53 -4.85 -11.28
CA LYS A 58 23.11 -3.51 -10.89
C LYS A 58 21.60 -3.46 -10.77
N ALA A 59 21.10 -3.06 -9.60
CA ALA A 59 19.68 -2.87 -9.39
C ALA A 59 19.20 -1.61 -10.13
N TRP A 60 18.14 -1.77 -10.93
CA TRP A 60 17.48 -0.67 -11.63
C TRP A 60 16.21 -0.26 -10.90
N TRP A 61 15.38 -1.21 -10.49
CA TRP A 61 14.17 -0.93 -9.71
C TRP A 61 14.04 -1.88 -8.53
N LEU A 62 13.50 -1.35 -7.46
CA LEU A 62 13.00 -2.11 -6.32
C LEU A 62 11.48 -2.13 -6.42
N VAL A 63 10.90 -3.31 -6.47
CA VAL A 63 9.44 -3.51 -6.55
C VAL A 63 8.99 -4.20 -5.28
N SER A 64 8.03 -3.62 -4.59
CA SER A 64 7.40 -4.24 -3.44
C SER A 64 5.89 -4.27 -3.62
N LYS A 65 5.27 -5.41 -3.33
CA LYS A 65 3.82 -5.58 -3.40
C LYS A 65 3.24 -5.63 -2.00
N ALA A 66 2.26 -4.80 -1.76
CA ALA A 66 1.47 -4.81 -0.52
C ALA A 66 -0.02 -4.76 -0.89
N GLN A 67 -0.73 -5.82 -0.57
CA GLN A 67 -2.15 -5.95 -0.93
C GLN A 67 -2.36 -5.81 -2.46
N ASN A 68 -3.10 -4.80 -2.88
CA ASN A 68 -3.45 -4.55 -4.28
C ASN A 68 -2.64 -3.43 -4.93
N ARG A 69 -1.41 -3.18 -4.45
CA ARG A 69 -0.53 -2.10 -4.95
C ARG A 69 0.89 -2.57 -5.06
N LEU A 70 1.56 -2.05 -6.08
CA LEU A 70 3.00 -2.17 -6.26
C LEU A 70 3.63 -0.80 -5.99
N GLN A 71 4.57 -0.76 -5.07
CA GLN A 71 5.46 0.39 -4.91
C GLN A 71 6.73 0.11 -5.67
N VAL A 72 7.04 0.96 -6.63
CA VAL A 72 8.23 0.83 -7.47
C VAL A 72 9.12 2.04 -7.24
N LYS A 73 10.39 1.76 -6.94
CA LYS A 73 11.42 2.78 -6.73
C LYS A 73 12.53 2.62 -7.76
N ALA A 74 12.74 3.67 -8.54
CA ALA A 74 13.91 3.76 -9.42
C ALA A 74 15.18 3.97 -8.60
N THR A 75 16.25 3.28 -8.97
CA THR A 75 17.59 3.53 -8.42
C THR A 75 18.32 4.56 -9.27
N ALA A 76 19.50 5.00 -8.81
CA ALA A 76 20.35 5.90 -9.59
C ALA A 76 20.93 5.25 -10.88
N THR A 77 20.72 3.95 -11.08
CA THR A 77 21.17 3.21 -12.26
C THR A 77 20.23 3.40 -13.45
N VAL A 78 18.94 3.74 -13.17
CA VAL A 78 17.95 3.94 -14.25
C VAL A 78 18.37 5.15 -15.09
N THR A 79 18.40 4.95 -16.41
CA THR A 79 18.72 6.02 -17.34
C THR A 79 17.43 6.69 -17.78
N ASP A 80 17.39 8.03 -17.70
CA ASP A 80 16.29 8.80 -18.25
C ASP A 80 16.29 8.70 -19.79
N ASP A 81 15.14 8.30 -20.33
CA ASP A 81 14.89 8.24 -21.75
C ASP A 81 13.62 9.02 -22.09
N ALA A 82 13.76 10.15 -22.77
CA ALA A 82 12.63 11.00 -23.14
C ALA A 82 11.81 10.45 -24.32
N GLN A 83 12.32 9.42 -25.00
CA GLN A 83 11.69 8.84 -26.20
C GLN A 83 11.02 7.50 -25.94
N HIS A 84 11.30 6.90 -24.78
CA HIS A 84 10.78 5.58 -24.41
C HIS A 84 10.32 5.58 -22.95
N ASP A 85 9.43 4.64 -22.66
CA ASP A 85 9.02 4.27 -21.32
C ASP A 85 9.45 2.84 -21.00
N TYR A 86 9.72 2.58 -19.72
CA TYR A 86 9.92 1.24 -19.22
C TYR A 86 8.58 0.68 -18.74
N GLU A 87 8.19 -0.49 -19.21
CA GLU A 87 6.94 -1.13 -18.80
C GLU A 87 7.21 -2.43 -18.06
N LEU A 88 6.51 -2.59 -16.92
CA LEU A 88 6.60 -3.76 -16.08
C LEU A 88 5.52 -4.78 -16.47
N TRP A 89 5.92 -6.02 -16.59
CA TRP A 89 5.06 -7.14 -16.95
C TRP A 89 5.13 -8.25 -15.93
N MET A 90 3.98 -8.84 -15.65
CA MET A 90 3.87 -10.11 -14.97
C MET A 90 3.87 -11.23 -16.03
N LEU A 91 4.74 -12.20 -15.83
CA LEU A 91 4.76 -13.42 -16.64
C LEU A 91 4.03 -14.53 -15.88
N PRO A 92 2.85 -14.97 -16.36
CA PRO A 92 2.07 -16.02 -15.70
C PRO A 92 2.76 -17.39 -15.76
N ALA A 93 2.73 -18.12 -14.63
CA ALA A 93 3.30 -19.47 -14.56
C ALA A 93 2.57 -20.51 -15.42
N ASN A 94 1.34 -20.23 -15.82
CA ASN A 94 0.51 -21.09 -16.66
C ASN A 94 0.77 -20.91 -18.17
N GLY A 95 1.75 -20.06 -18.55
CA GLY A 95 2.10 -19.80 -19.95
C GLY A 95 1.15 -18.89 -20.72
N GLN A 96 0.22 -18.21 -20.02
CA GLN A 96 -0.60 -17.17 -20.65
C GLN A 96 0.25 -15.97 -21.04
N ALA A 97 -0.34 -15.09 -21.87
CA ALA A 97 0.31 -13.86 -22.31
C ALA A 97 0.74 -13.00 -21.10
N PRO A 98 1.83 -12.23 -21.24
CA PRO A 98 2.24 -11.26 -20.23
C PRO A 98 1.11 -10.30 -19.88
N ILE A 99 1.03 -9.90 -18.60
CA ILE A 99 0.05 -8.94 -18.11
C ILE A 99 0.79 -7.67 -17.72
N SER A 100 0.41 -6.53 -18.30
CA SER A 100 0.99 -5.25 -17.94
C SER A 100 0.67 -4.89 -16.50
N LEU A 101 1.69 -4.52 -15.73
CA LEU A 101 1.59 -3.96 -14.39
C LEU A 101 1.75 -2.44 -14.38
N GLY A 102 2.06 -1.85 -15.55
CA GLY A 102 2.16 -0.40 -15.74
C GLY A 102 3.57 0.11 -15.98
N LEU A 103 3.65 1.42 -16.19
CA LEU A 103 4.91 2.10 -16.51
C LEU A 103 5.75 2.33 -15.25
N LEU A 104 7.03 1.98 -15.36
CA LEU A 104 8.01 2.18 -14.31
C LEU A 104 8.47 3.64 -14.24
N PRO A 105 8.78 4.15 -13.04
CA PRO A 105 9.37 5.47 -12.93
C PRO A 105 10.81 5.46 -13.45
N GLN A 106 11.19 6.48 -14.17
CA GLN A 106 12.59 6.71 -14.55
C GLN A 106 13.36 7.37 -13.40
N GLN A 107 12.65 8.08 -12.51
CA GLN A 107 13.20 8.70 -11.29
C GLN A 107 12.20 8.58 -10.13
N GLY A 108 12.71 8.58 -8.90
CA GLY A 108 11.89 8.58 -7.69
C GLY A 108 11.08 7.31 -7.49
N GLU A 109 9.85 7.47 -7.07
CA GLU A 109 8.94 6.36 -6.75
C GLU A 109 7.60 6.51 -7.45
N ARG A 110 6.97 5.39 -7.76
CA ARG A 110 5.60 5.32 -8.31
C ARG A 110 4.82 4.22 -7.66
N LEU A 111 3.55 4.49 -7.37
CA LEU A 111 2.58 3.48 -6.99
C LEU A 111 1.84 3.02 -8.25
N LEU A 112 1.82 1.72 -8.48
CA LEU A 112 1.05 1.07 -9.53
C LEU A 112 -0.06 0.26 -8.87
N GLU A 113 -1.21 0.20 -9.49
CA GLU A 113 -2.30 -0.66 -9.03
C GLU A 113 -2.12 -2.08 -9.57
N TRP A 114 -2.40 -3.07 -8.74
CA TRP A 114 -2.41 -4.46 -9.19
C TRP A 114 -3.61 -4.68 -10.11
N PRO A 115 -3.41 -5.09 -11.37
CA PRO A 115 -4.52 -5.24 -12.29
C PRO A 115 -5.36 -6.47 -11.93
N ALA A 116 -6.68 -6.34 -12.00
CA ALA A 116 -7.61 -7.45 -11.73
C ALA A 116 -7.34 -8.67 -12.64
N ALA A 117 -6.79 -8.46 -13.83
CA ALA A 117 -6.39 -9.52 -14.75
C ALA A 117 -5.27 -10.43 -14.18
N ALA A 118 -4.53 -9.95 -13.18
CA ALA A 118 -3.46 -10.72 -12.52
C ALA A 118 -3.93 -11.43 -11.24
N ASP A 119 -5.19 -11.24 -10.82
CA ASP A 119 -5.70 -11.82 -9.59
C ASP A 119 -5.77 -13.35 -9.67
N GLY A 120 -5.23 -14.01 -8.64
CA GLY A 120 -5.25 -15.45 -8.53
C GLY A 120 -4.34 -16.20 -9.52
N ILE A 121 -3.56 -15.49 -10.33
CA ILE A 121 -2.62 -16.08 -11.26
C ILE A 121 -1.25 -16.21 -10.61
N ALA A 122 -0.69 -17.42 -10.61
CA ALA A 122 0.66 -17.65 -10.14
C ALA A 122 1.68 -16.96 -11.06
N ILE A 123 2.63 -16.27 -10.45
CA ILE A 123 3.65 -15.50 -11.16
C ILE A 123 4.89 -16.37 -11.38
N ALA A 124 5.34 -16.49 -12.62
CA ALA A 124 6.63 -17.12 -12.92
C ALA A 124 7.78 -16.13 -12.75
N ALA A 125 7.62 -14.92 -13.28
CA ALA A 125 8.64 -13.88 -13.21
C ALA A 125 8.03 -12.50 -13.48
N LEU A 126 8.78 -11.45 -13.20
CA LEU A 126 8.57 -10.11 -13.72
C LEU A 126 9.50 -9.86 -14.91
N ALA A 127 9.03 -9.07 -15.87
CA ALA A 127 9.86 -8.62 -16.98
C ALA A 127 9.72 -7.11 -17.16
N VAL A 128 10.74 -6.47 -17.72
CA VAL A 128 10.72 -5.07 -18.11
C VAL A 128 11.10 -4.94 -19.56
N SER A 129 10.25 -4.26 -20.34
CA SER A 129 10.52 -3.89 -21.72
C SER A 129 10.73 -2.39 -21.87
N LEU A 130 11.39 -2.02 -22.95
CA LEU A 130 11.53 -0.63 -23.40
C LEU A 130 10.48 -0.38 -24.47
N GLU A 131 9.50 0.44 -24.17
CA GLU A 131 8.32 0.69 -25.00
C GLU A 131 8.32 2.12 -25.55
N PRO A 132 7.53 2.40 -26.59
CA PRO A 132 7.25 3.78 -26.97
C PRO A 132 6.66 4.59 -25.81
N VAL A 133 6.74 5.91 -25.89
CA VAL A 133 6.14 6.80 -24.89
C VAL A 133 4.66 6.47 -24.72
N GLY A 134 4.26 6.22 -23.48
CA GLY A 134 2.92 5.77 -23.12
C GLY A 134 2.77 4.26 -22.96
N GLY A 135 3.80 3.48 -23.24
CA GLY A 135 3.81 2.03 -23.08
C GLY A 135 3.39 1.27 -24.35
N SER A 136 3.25 -0.03 -24.21
CA SER A 136 2.85 -0.91 -25.32
C SER A 136 1.39 -0.69 -25.72
N ILE A 137 1.16 -0.56 -27.01
CA ILE A 137 -0.18 -0.44 -27.59
C ILE A 137 -0.79 -1.80 -27.96
N THR A 138 -0.02 -2.89 -27.84
CA THR A 138 -0.45 -4.23 -28.28
C THR A 138 -0.99 -5.09 -27.15
N GLY A 139 -0.85 -4.65 -25.89
CA GLY A 139 -1.18 -5.45 -24.71
C GLY A 139 -0.16 -6.54 -24.39
N ALA A 140 0.97 -6.57 -25.09
CA ALA A 140 2.15 -7.41 -24.86
C ALA A 140 3.39 -6.57 -25.09
N PRO A 141 4.60 -6.98 -24.63
CA PRO A 141 5.82 -6.26 -24.92
C PRO A 141 5.99 -6.04 -26.42
N SER A 142 6.08 -4.78 -26.85
CA SER A 142 6.26 -4.41 -28.27
C SER A 142 7.72 -4.03 -28.57
N GLY A 143 8.44 -3.59 -27.56
CA GLY A 143 9.87 -3.34 -27.63
C GLY A 143 10.70 -4.46 -27.02
N PRO A 144 12.04 -4.28 -26.94
CA PRO A 144 12.93 -5.30 -26.39
C PRO A 144 12.70 -5.48 -24.88
N VAL A 145 12.64 -6.74 -24.45
CA VAL A 145 12.66 -7.08 -23.03
C VAL A 145 14.09 -6.94 -22.52
N LEU A 146 14.30 -6.03 -21.59
CA LEU A 146 15.62 -5.69 -21.06
C LEU A 146 15.99 -6.50 -19.82
N PHE A 147 15.00 -6.79 -18.96
CA PHE A 147 15.21 -7.43 -17.67
C PHE A 147 14.14 -8.48 -17.40
N THR A 148 14.54 -9.52 -16.68
CA THR A 148 13.65 -10.48 -16.02
C THR A 148 14.09 -10.64 -14.58
N ALA A 149 13.15 -10.77 -13.66
CA ALA A 149 13.38 -10.93 -12.23
C ALA A 149 12.42 -11.94 -11.62
N GLU A 150 12.93 -12.76 -10.72
CA GLU A 150 12.10 -13.65 -9.91
C GLU A 150 11.52 -12.88 -8.72
N ILE A 151 10.36 -13.32 -8.23
CA ILE A 151 9.72 -12.74 -7.03
C ILE A 151 10.14 -13.57 -5.82
N VAL A 152 10.56 -12.86 -4.78
CA VAL A 152 10.82 -13.45 -3.46
C VAL A 152 9.63 -13.15 -2.56
N THR A 153 8.97 -14.20 -2.08
CA THR A 153 7.93 -14.09 -1.06
C THR A 153 8.58 -14.07 0.32
N LEU A 154 8.17 -13.13 1.18
CA LEU A 154 8.68 -12.94 2.53
C LEU A 154 7.77 -13.60 3.57
#